data_af85a53e81bd0d7f7485e184ad699319
#
_entry.id   af85a53e81bd0d7f7485e184ad699319
#
_cell.length_a   1.000
_cell.length_b   1.000
_cell.length_c   1.000
_cell.angle_alpha   90.00
_cell.angle_beta   90.00
_cell.angle_gamma   90.00
#
_symmetry.space_group_name_H-M   'P 1'
#
loop_
_entity.id
_entity.type
_entity.pdbx_description
1 polymer ?
#
loop_
_entity_poly.entity_id
_entity_poly.type
_entity_poly.pdbx_seq_one_letter_code
_entity_poly.pdbx_strand_id
1 'polypeptide(L)' 'LAKKEDTTKPAMLPMLKTPELMSRVSGIGENKLRDLMDNGELEYLQNGNRRLLTDRAIWDYYERNKVSVKQRQRKDG' A
#
# COMPACT_ATOMS: atom_id res chain seq x y z
N LEU A 1 -25.88 18.69 -2.10
CA LEU A 1 -25.35 18.24 -2.06
C LEU A 1 -24.75 17.83 -2.06
N ALA A 2 -24.51 17.98 -2.16
CA ALA A 2 -23.68 17.51 -2.09
C ALA A 2 -23.33 16.87 -1.87
N LYS A 3 -23.10 16.87 -1.62
CA LYS A 3 -22.49 16.20 -1.30
C LYS A 3 -22.34 15.38 -1.78
N LYS A 4 -22.36 15.14 -2.33
CA LYS A 4 -22.09 14.35 -2.79
C LYS A 4 -21.41 14.18 -3.44
N GLU A 5 -21.03 14.76 -3.91
CA GLU A 5 -20.29 14.60 -4.43
C GLU A 5 -19.41 14.29 -4.13
N ASP A 6 -19.18 14.70 -3.59
CA ASP A 6 -18.23 14.50 -3.06
C ASP A 6 -17.91 13.40 -3.08
N THR A 7 -18.34 12.95 -3.05
CA THR A 7 -18.16 11.87 -3.08
C THR A 7 -17.54 11.46 -4.17
N THR A 8 -17.52 12.00 -4.78
CA THR A 8 -16.91 11.77 -5.79
C THR A 8 -15.57 11.86 -5.71
N LYS A 9 -15.24 12.48 -4.85
CA LYS A 9 -14.02 12.64 -4.60
C LYS A 9 -13.39 11.51 -4.06
N PRO A 10 -13.87 10.41 -4.08
CA PRO A 10 -13.22 9.29 -3.51
C PRO A 10 -11.89 9.04 -4.11
N ALA A 11 -11.70 9.56 -5.22
CA ALA A 11 -10.40 9.42 -5.82
C ALA A 11 -9.36 10.23 -5.06
N MET A 12 -9.82 11.06 -4.14
CA MET A 12 -8.90 11.91 -3.42
C MET A 12 -8.44 11.26 -2.14
N LEU A 13 -7.69 10.21 -2.26
CA LEU A 13 -7.12 9.57 -1.08
C LEU A 13 -5.95 10.39 -0.56
N PRO A 14 -5.68 10.32 0.73
CA PRO A 14 -4.53 11.03 1.28
C PRO A 14 -3.24 10.52 0.66
N MET A 15 -2.25 11.38 0.58
CA MET A 15 -0.96 10.98 0.04
C MET A 15 -0.26 10.02 0.96
N LEU A 16 -0.43 10.20 2.26
CA LEU A 16 0.15 9.31 3.25
C LEU A 16 -0.99 8.60 3.94
N LYS A 17 -0.87 7.32 4.08
CA LYS A 17 -1.97 6.50 4.57
C LYS A 17 -1.57 5.74 5.82
N THR A 18 -2.50 5.63 6.76
CA THR A 18 -2.27 4.81 7.95
C THR A 18 -2.26 3.35 7.51
N PRO A 19 -1.72 2.44 8.33
CA PRO A 19 -1.73 1.03 7.96
C PRO A 19 -3.14 0.52 7.71
N GLU A 20 -4.09 1.01 8.47
CA GLU A 20 -5.47 0.61 8.31
C GLU A 20 -6.01 0.97 6.93
N LEU A 21 -5.79 2.22 6.54
CA LEU A 21 -6.25 2.67 5.23
C LEU A 21 -5.43 2.01 4.12
N MET A 22 -4.13 1.90 4.31
CA MET A 22 -3.27 1.30 3.31
C MET A 22 -3.66 -0.17 3.10
N SER A 23 -4.11 -0.84 4.15
CA SER A 23 -4.56 -2.20 4.02
C SER A 23 -5.72 -2.31 3.03
N ARG A 24 -6.65 -1.37 3.11
CA ARG A 24 -7.78 -1.39 2.19
C ARG A 24 -7.38 -1.04 0.78
N VAL A 25 -6.44 -0.14 0.64
CA VAL A 25 -6.02 0.32 -0.68
C VAL A 25 -5.13 -0.71 -1.36
N SER A 26 -4.22 -1.32 -0.61
CA SER A 26 -3.25 -2.23 -1.20
C SER A 26 -3.71 -3.67 -1.25
N GLY A 27 -4.64 -4.02 -0.40
CA GLY A 27 -5.05 -5.41 -0.31
C GLY A 27 -4.18 -6.26 0.61
N ILE A 28 -3.16 -5.66 1.22
CA ILE A 28 -2.31 -6.37 2.17
C ILE A 28 -2.92 -6.18 3.55
N GLY A 29 -3.05 -7.25 4.31
CA GLY A 29 -3.68 -7.16 5.63
C GLY A 29 -2.96 -6.19 6.55
N GLU A 30 -3.71 -5.54 7.41
CA GLU A 30 -3.15 -4.54 8.32
C GLU A 30 -2.07 -5.12 9.22
N ASN A 31 -2.29 -6.31 9.74
CA ASN A 31 -1.31 -6.94 10.61
C ASN A 31 -0.01 -7.23 9.86
N LYS A 32 -0.16 -7.62 8.61
CA LYS A 32 1.01 -7.89 7.78
C LYS A 32 1.78 -6.60 7.55
N LEU A 33 1.07 -5.51 7.28
CA LEU A 33 1.72 -4.23 7.07
C LEU A 33 2.49 -3.81 8.33
N ARG A 34 1.89 -3.99 9.49
CA ARG A 34 2.55 -3.62 10.74
C ARG A 34 3.79 -4.47 10.97
N ASP A 35 3.71 -5.75 10.67
CA ASP A 35 4.86 -6.64 10.81
C ASP A 35 5.99 -6.21 9.89
N LEU A 36 5.64 -5.85 8.66
CA LEU A 36 6.65 -5.43 7.70
C LEU A 36 7.33 -4.14 8.14
N MET A 37 6.57 -3.23 8.74
CA MET A 37 7.14 -2.01 9.26
C MET A 37 8.04 -2.31 10.46
N ASP A 38 7.60 -3.18 11.35
CA ASP A 38 8.37 -3.54 12.52
C ASP A 38 9.68 -4.22 12.14
N ASN A 39 9.66 -4.98 11.08
CA ASN A 39 10.85 -5.71 10.62
C ASN A 39 11.76 -4.87 9.75
N GLY A 40 11.37 -3.67 9.45
CA GLY A 40 12.18 -2.80 8.60
C GLY A 40 12.09 -3.14 7.13
N GLU A 41 11.08 -3.90 6.73
CA GLU A 41 10.91 -4.27 5.33
C GLU A 41 10.04 -3.31 4.56
N LEU A 42 9.36 -2.43 5.25
CA LEU A 42 8.47 -1.49 4.62
C LEU A 42 8.73 -0.12 5.20
N GLU A 43 9.08 0.80 4.34
CA GLU A 43 9.37 2.17 4.75
C GLU A 43 8.12 2.88 5.24
N TYR A 44 8.23 3.67 6.26
CA TYR A 44 7.10 4.44 6.74
C TYR A 44 7.59 5.70 7.45
N LEU A 45 6.68 6.64 7.62
CA LEU A 45 6.96 7.87 8.35
C LEU A 45 6.30 7.77 9.71
N GLN A 46 7.06 8.04 10.77
CA GLN A 46 6.49 8.07 12.11
C GLN A 46 6.02 9.50 12.36
N ASN A 47 4.73 9.70 12.34
CA ASN A 47 4.14 11.01 12.55
C ASN A 47 3.42 11.03 13.88
N GLY A 48 4.13 11.46 14.93
CA GLY A 48 3.57 11.41 16.27
C GLY A 48 3.33 9.96 16.65
N ASN A 49 2.10 9.64 16.97
CA ASN A 49 1.73 8.28 17.35
C ASN A 49 1.29 7.44 16.16
N ARG A 50 1.36 8.01 14.98
CA ARG A 50 0.88 7.29 13.81
C ARG A 50 2.01 6.93 12.88
N ARG A 51 1.85 5.81 12.22
CA ARG A 51 2.75 5.42 11.16
C ARG A 51 2.02 5.69 9.86
N LEU A 52 2.70 6.33 8.95
CA LEU A 52 2.09 6.66 7.66
C LEU A 52 2.92 6.06 6.54
N LEU A 53 2.24 5.56 5.54
CA LEU A 53 2.88 4.86 4.44
C LEU A 53 2.60 5.55 3.13
N THR A 54 3.53 5.43 2.19
CA THR A 54 3.30 5.94 0.86
C THR A 54 2.97 4.77 -0.06
N ASP A 55 2.34 5.08 -1.17
CA ASP A 55 2.09 4.06 -2.19
C ASP A 55 3.41 3.52 -2.71
N ARG A 56 4.42 4.39 -2.79
CA ARG A 56 5.71 4.00 -3.25
C ARG A 56 6.33 2.93 -2.38
N ALA A 57 6.15 3.03 -1.06
CA ALA A 57 6.68 2.02 -0.15
C ALA A 57 6.06 0.66 -0.47
N ILE A 58 4.78 0.63 -0.79
CA ILE A 58 4.10 -0.60 -1.15
C ILE A 58 4.64 -1.15 -2.46
N TRP A 59 4.83 -0.27 -3.45
CA TRP A 59 5.33 -0.72 -4.74
C TRP A 59 6.77 -1.21 -4.63
N ASP A 60 7.59 -0.59 -3.77
CA ASP A 60 8.93 -1.06 -3.52
C ASP A 60 8.92 -2.46 -2.93
N TYR A 61 8.05 -2.67 -1.95
CA TYR A 61 7.91 -3.96 -1.32
C TYR A 61 7.48 -4.99 -2.37
N TYR A 62 6.53 -4.61 -3.19
CA TYR A 62 6.03 -5.49 -4.24
C TYR A 62 7.17 -5.90 -5.18
N GLU A 63 7.96 -4.94 -5.62
CA GLU A 63 9.04 -5.23 -6.56
C GLU A 63 10.08 -6.16 -5.96
N ARG A 64 10.36 -6.01 -4.68
CA ARG A 64 11.35 -6.87 -4.04
C ARG A 64 10.85 -8.26 -3.75
N ASN A 65 9.54 -8.43 -3.65
CA ASN A 65 8.97 -9.69 -3.21
C ASN A 65 8.06 -10.37 -4.22
N LYS A 66 7.82 -9.74 -5.34
CA LYS A 66 6.90 -10.33 -6.31
C LYS A 66 7.49 -11.62 -6.86
N VAL A 67 6.60 -12.52 -7.20
CA VAL A 67 7.01 -13.77 -7.81
C VAL A 67 6.95 -13.57 -9.31
N SER A 68 8.10 -13.65 -9.96
CA SER A 68 8.16 -13.43 -11.38
C SER A 68 7.53 -14.61 -12.12
N VAL A 69 6.68 -14.32 -13.07
CA VAL A 69 6.08 -15.37 -13.84
C VAL A 69 6.55 -15.32 -15.25
N LYS A 70 7.56 -14.51 -15.54
CA LYS A 70 7.97 -14.41 -16.85
C LYS A 70 8.52 -15.66 -17.40
N GLN A 71 9.06 -16.50 -16.61
CA GLN A 71 9.56 -17.71 -17.15
C GLN A 71 8.45 -18.60 -17.58
N ARG A 72 7.24 -18.43 -17.11
CA ARG A 72 6.21 -19.21 -17.59
C ARG A 72 5.61 -18.61 -18.74
N GLN A 73 5.76 -17.38 -18.90
CA GLN A 73 5.18 -16.82 -19.97
C GLN A 73 5.88 -17.13 -21.13
N ARG A 74 6.81 -17.50 -21.04
CA ARG A 74 7.49 -17.76 -22.04
C ARG A 74 7.17 -18.77 -22.68
N LYS A 75 6.73 -19.20 -22.40
CA LYS A 75 6.35 -20.07 -22.79
C LYS A 75 5.76 -19.95 -23.74
N ASP A 76 5.50 -19.25 -23.99
CA ASP A 76 4.90 -19.08 -24.69
C ASP A 76 5.38 -18.83 -25.48
N GLY A 77 5.94 -18.53 -25.33
CA GLY A 77 6.32 -18.48 -25.89
C GLY A 77 6.40 -18.50 -26.40
#